data_ace0c6565ecec87d4ded4fbdfcbdd65d
#
_entry.id   ace0c6565ecec87d4ded4fbdfcbdd65d
#
_cell.length_a   1.000
_cell.length_b   1.000
_cell.length_c   1.000
_cell.angle_alpha   90.00
_cell.angle_beta   90.00
_cell.angle_gamma   90.00
#
_symmetry.space_group_name_H-M   'P 1'
#
loop_
_entity.id
_entity.type
_entity.pdbx_description
1 polymer ?
#
loop_
_entity_poly.entity_id
_entity_poly.type
_entity_poly.pdbx_seq_one_letter_code
_entity_poly.pdbx_strand_id
1 'polypeptide(L)'
;IENIPRVLPAKTSVRVDTSSWKAPPLFDFLQDKGGVSRNEMFRVFNMGMGMVFIIRAEDKEKLAEAGGLRWEPVRIGQVIMGDRKVILE
;
A
#
# COMPACT_ATOMS: atom_id res chain seq x y z
N ILE A 1 5.23 -0.82 -4.26
CA ILE A 1 5.22 -2.30 -4.30
C ILE A 1 6.54 -2.92 -3.87
N GLU A 2 7.66 -2.43 -4.40
CA GLU A 2 8.95 -3.09 -4.15
C GLU A 2 9.50 -2.86 -2.75
N ASN A 3 9.04 -1.85 -2.05
CA ASN A 3 9.52 -1.52 -0.70
C ASN A 3 8.84 -2.37 0.39
N ILE A 4 7.59 -2.73 0.21
CA ILE A 4 6.86 -3.50 1.22
C ILE A 4 7.51 -4.86 1.49
N PRO A 5 7.90 -5.66 0.49
CA PRO A 5 8.53 -6.95 0.74
C PRO A 5 9.80 -6.90 1.57
N ARG A 6 10.50 -5.76 1.56
CA ARG A 6 11.77 -5.62 2.30
C ARG A 6 11.60 -5.69 3.81
N VAL A 7 10.41 -5.37 4.32
CA VAL A 7 10.13 -5.38 5.77
C VAL A 7 9.30 -6.57 6.19
N LEU A 8 8.88 -7.43 5.26
CA LEU A 8 8.06 -8.59 5.57
C LEU A 8 8.90 -9.72 6.16
N PRO A 9 8.42 -10.37 7.23
CA PRO A 9 9.02 -11.61 7.70
C PRO A 9 8.97 -12.70 6.62
N ALA A 10 9.85 -13.70 6.75
CA ALA A 10 9.82 -14.87 5.88
C ALA A 10 8.45 -15.55 5.93
N LYS A 11 8.03 -16.13 4.80
CA LYS A 11 6.74 -16.83 4.65
C LYS A 11 5.51 -15.95 4.82
N THR A 12 5.65 -14.64 4.65
CA THR A 12 4.52 -13.72 4.63
C THR A 12 4.46 -12.96 3.32
N SER A 13 3.26 -12.55 2.95
CA SER A 13 2.99 -11.68 1.82
C SER A 13 1.97 -10.63 2.25
N VAL A 14 1.72 -9.64 1.41
CA VAL A 14 0.70 -8.63 1.67
C VAL A 14 -0.32 -8.63 0.55
N ARG A 15 -1.58 -8.68 0.93
CA ARG A 15 -2.70 -8.46 0.02
C ARG A 15 -3.11 -7.01 0.13
N VAL A 16 -3.05 -6.28 -0.96
CA VAL A 16 -3.40 -4.86 -1.02
C VAL A 16 -4.68 -4.68 -1.81
N ASP A 17 -5.68 -4.07 -1.18
CA ASP A 17 -6.93 -3.70 -1.84
C ASP A 17 -6.74 -2.32 -2.50
N THR A 18 -6.58 -2.31 -3.80
CA THR A 18 -6.32 -1.07 -4.56
C THR A 18 -7.54 -0.16 -4.64
N SER A 19 -8.72 -0.63 -4.24
CA SER A 19 -9.92 0.19 -4.15
C SER A 19 -10.09 0.89 -2.80
N SER A 20 -9.23 0.58 -1.82
CA SER A 20 -9.33 1.14 -0.48
C SER A 20 -8.93 2.62 -0.38
N TRP A 21 -8.26 3.14 -1.40
CA TRP A 21 -7.96 4.57 -1.50
C TRP A 21 -8.07 5.02 -2.95
N LYS A 22 -8.12 6.33 -3.15
CA LYS A 22 -8.14 6.90 -4.49
C LYS A 22 -6.80 7.59 -4.77
N ALA A 23 -6.09 7.11 -5.78
CA ALA A 23 -4.86 7.75 -6.21
C ALA A 23 -5.16 9.15 -6.77
N PRO A 24 -4.28 10.14 -6.52
CA PRO A 24 -4.47 11.46 -7.12
C PRO A 24 -4.58 11.38 -8.65
N PRO A 25 -5.36 12.29 -9.27
CA PRO A 25 -5.57 12.26 -10.73
C PRO A 25 -4.30 12.35 -11.58
N LEU A 26 -3.22 12.88 -11.01
CA LEU A 26 -1.92 12.92 -11.69
C LEU A 26 -1.47 11.53 -12.17
N PHE A 27 -1.72 10.48 -11.38
CA PHE A 27 -1.31 9.13 -11.74
C PHE A 27 -2.10 8.58 -12.93
N ASP A 28 -3.39 8.90 -13.03
CA ASP A 28 -4.20 8.54 -14.21
C ASP A 28 -3.67 9.22 -15.45
N PHE A 29 -3.31 10.49 -15.34
CA PHE A 29 -2.72 11.24 -16.43
C PHE A 29 -1.39 10.63 -16.91
N LEU A 30 -0.52 10.28 -15.96
CA LEU A 30 0.77 9.65 -16.28
C LEU A 30 0.58 8.30 -16.94
N GLN A 31 -0.38 7.53 -16.48
CA GLN A 31 -0.69 6.22 -17.05
C GLN A 31 -1.16 6.34 -18.50
N ASP A 32 -2.09 7.24 -18.77
CA ASP A 32 -2.62 7.45 -20.13
C ASP A 32 -1.57 7.96 -21.08
N LYS A 33 -0.81 8.96 -20.69
CA LYS A 33 0.19 9.59 -21.56
C LYS A 33 1.39 8.70 -21.80
N GLY A 34 1.77 7.91 -20.80
CA GLY A 34 2.90 7.00 -20.92
C GLY A 34 2.56 5.64 -21.50
N GLY A 35 1.27 5.31 -21.67
CA GLY A 35 0.85 3.99 -22.10
C GLY A 35 1.27 2.89 -21.11
N VAL A 36 1.30 3.21 -19.81
CA VAL A 36 1.82 2.32 -18.78
C VAL A 36 0.71 1.40 -18.26
N SER A 37 1.01 0.11 -18.10
CA SER A 37 0.05 -0.82 -17.52
C SER A 37 -0.22 -0.51 -16.03
N ARG A 38 -1.39 -0.94 -15.54
CA ARG A 38 -1.75 -0.76 -14.14
C ARG A 38 -0.73 -1.36 -13.17
N ASN A 39 -0.26 -2.58 -13.45
CA ASN A 39 0.74 -3.22 -12.59
C ASN A 39 2.07 -2.46 -12.58
N GLU A 40 2.48 -1.94 -13.72
CA GLU A 40 3.70 -1.16 -13.81
C GLU A 40 3.57 0.18 -13.08
N MET A 41 2.39 0.80 -13.08
CA MET A 41 2.12 2.01 -12.30
C MET A 41 2.37 1.75 -10.80
N PHE A 42 1.85 0.64 -10.27
CA PHE A 42 2.06 0.29 -8.86
C PHE A 42 3.49 -0.10 -8.55
N ARG A 43 4.24 -0.57 -9.54
CA ARG A 43 5.65 -0.90 -9.36
C ARG A 43 6.53 0.37 -9.28
N VAL A 44 6.23 1.35 -10.11
CA VAL A 44 7.09 2.54 -10.28
C VAL A 44 6.68 3.69 -9.36
N PHE A 45 5.38 3.88 -9.14
CA PHE A 45 4.85 5.01 -8.38
C PHE A 45 4.23 4.56 -7.06
N ASN A 46 4.20 5.46 -6.08
CA ASN A 46 3.55 5.19 -4.80
C ASN A 46 2.02 5.30 -4.85
N MET A 47 1.48 5.78 -5.95
CA MET A 47 0.04 5.94 -6.19
C MET A 47 -0.68 6.75 -5.10
N GLY A 48 0.02 7.68 -4.48
CA GLY A 48 -0.50 8.51 -3.42
C GLY A 48 -0.22 8.01 -2.00
N MET A 49 0.38 6.82 -1.87
CA MET A 49 0.75 6.26 -0.57
C MET A 49 2.21 6.59 -0.25
N GLY A 50 2.42 7.60 0.59
CA GLY A 50 3.78 8.03 0.95
C GLY A 50 4.42 7.21 2.05
N MET A 51 3.61 6.54 2.89
CA MET A 51 4.12 5.73 3.99
C MET A 51 3.13 4.61 4.31
N VAL A 52 3.66 3.43 4.62
CA VAL A 52 2.86 2.26 4.98
C VAL A 52 3.31 1.75 6.34
N PHE A 53 2.34 1.51 7.24
CA PHE A 53 2.58 0.88 8.53
C PHE A 53 2.06 -0.55 8.50
N ILE A 54 2.89 -1.48 8.98
CA ILE A 54 2.48 -2.87 9.21
C ILE A 54 2.34 -3.04 10.70
N ILE A 55 1.11 -3.25 11.17
CA ILE A 55 0.80 -3.34 12.60
C ILE A 55 -0.06 -4.56 12.89
N ARG A 56 -0.15 -4.91 14.16
CA ARG A 56 -1.11 -5.92 14.59
C ARG A 56 -2.53 -5.37 14.48
N ALA A 57 -3.49 -6.23 14.17
CA ALA A 57 -4.89 -5.82 14.07
C ALA A 57 -5.39 -5.17 15.38
N GLU A 58 -4.94 -5.67 16.52
CA GLU A 58 -5.30 -5.16 17.85
C GLU A 58 -4.70 -3.77 18.14
N ASP A 59 -3.68 -3.34 17.40
CA ASP A 59 -3.03 -2.05 17.58
C ASP A 59 -3.60 -0.96 16.67
N LYS A 60 -4.60 -1.28 15.86
CA LYS A 60 -5.22 -0.33 14.93
C LYS A 60 -5.73 0.92 15.64
N GLU A 61 -6.41 0.75 16.77
CA GLU A 61 -6.94 1.88 17.54
C GLU A 61 -5.84 2.72 18.15
N LYS A 62 -4.75 2.09 18.59
CA LYS A 62 -3.60 2.81 19.12
C LYS A 62 -2.95 3.70 18.07
N LEU A 63 -2.88 3.24 16.83
CA LEU A 63 -2.36 4.03 15.73
C LEU A 63 -3.27 5.25 15.47
N ALA A 64 -4.57 5.04 15.45
CA ALA A 64 -5.54 6.12 15.24
C ALA A 64 -5.50 7.16 16.36
N GLU A 65 -5.23 6.71 17.61
CA GLU A 65 -5.13 7.59 18.79
C GLU A 65 -3.75 8.24 18.93
N ALA A 66 -2.73 7.77 18.21
CA ALA A 66 -1.41 8.35 18.25
C ALA A 66 -1.47 9.77 17.69
N GLY A 67 -1.40 10.75 18.56
CA GLY A 67 -1.40 12.15 18.15
C GLY A 67 -0.19 12.44 17.25
N GLY A 68 -0.30 13.47 16.40
CA GLY A 68 0.79 13.90 15.53
C GLY A 68 0.80 13.32 14.14
N LEU A 69 -0.11 12.44 13.79
CA LEU A 69 -0.28 12.02 12.41
C LEU A 69 -0.95 13.15 11.63
N ARG A 70 -0.31 13.56 10.54
CA ARG A 70 -0.80 14.65 9.70
C ARG A 70 -2.00 14.24 8.86
N TRP A 71 -2.09 12.96 8.52
CA TRP A 71 -3.18 12.40 7.74
C TRP A 71 -3.75 11.19 8.45
N GLU A 72 -5.03 10.92 8.24
CA GLU A 72 -5.65 9.72 8.77
C GLU A 72 -5.08 8.47 8.10
N PRO A 73 -4.74 7.43 8.88
CA PRO A 73 -4.36 6.17 8.31
C PRO A 73 -5.54 5.51 7.60
N VAL A 74 -5.27 4.90 6.45
CA VAL A 74 -6.25 4.14 5.69
C VAL A 74 -5.80 2.70 5.66
N ARG A 75 -6.70 1.76 5.98
CA ARG A 75 -6.41 0.35 5.84
C ARG A 75 -6.40 -0.02 4.36
N ILE A 76 -5.27 -0.46 3.84
CA ILE A 76 -5.12 -0.81 2.43
C ILE A 76 -4.98 -2.30 2.19
N GLY A 77 -4.80 -3.09 3.24
CA GLY A 77 -4.64 -4.53 3.06
C GLY A 77 -4.29 -5.25 4.33
N GLN A 78 -3.81 -6.47 4.18
CA GLN A 78 -3.43 -7.31 5.30
C GLN A 78 -2.23 -8.20 4.96
N VAL A 79 -1.52 -8.60 5.99
CA VAL A 79 -0.43 -9.57 5.88
C VAL A 79 -1.04 -10.97 5.88
N ILE A 80 -0.61 -11.79 4.94
CA ILE A 80 -1.07 -13.17 4.78
C ILE A 80 0.15 -14.10 4.68
N MET A 81 -0.08 -15.40 4.68
CA MET A 81 0.99 -16.36 4.40
C MET A 81 1.39 -16.26 2.92
N GLY A 82 2.67 -16.36 2.64
CA GLY A 82 3.16 -16.28 1.26
C GLY A 82 4.68 -16.16 1.18
N ASP A 83 5.17 -15.68 0.05
CA ASP A 83 6.59 -15.66 -0.30
C ASP A 83 7.16 -14.25 -0.42
N ARG A 84 6.82 -13.36 0.48
CA ARG A 84 7.27 -11.95 0.47
C ARG A 84 6.88 -11.21 -0.80
N LYS A 85 5.65 -11.39 -1.24
CA LYS A 85 5.11 -10.72 -2.42
C LYS A 85 4.00 -9.76 -2.05
N VAL A 86 3.73 -8.80 -2.93
CA VAL A 86 2.58 -7.93 -2.84
C VAL A 86 1.55 -8.40 -3.86
N ILE A 87 0.35 -8.72 -3.38
CA ILE A 87 -0.76 -9.16 -4.21
C ILE A 87 -1.72 -7.98 -4.32
N LEU A 88 -1.89 -7.46 -5.53
CA LEU A 88 -2.82 -6.36 -5.80
C LEU A 88 -4.20 -6.91 -6.15
N GLU A 89 -5.20 -6.38 -5.47
CA GLU A 89 -6.60 -6.75 -5.74
C GLU A 89 -7.45 -5.54 -6.08
#